data_bc3e85d4c2ce4062bd9d54fc672c9679
#
_entry.id   bc3e85d4c2ce4062bd9d54fc672c9679
#
_cell.length_a   1.000
_cell.length_b   1.000
_cell.length_c   1.000
_cell.angle_alpha   90.00
_cell.angle_beta   90.00
_cell.angle_gamma   90.00
#
_symmetry.space_group_name_H-M   'P 1'
#
loop_
_entity.id
_entity.type
_entity.pdbx_description
1 polymer ?
#
loop_
_entity_poly.entity_id
_entity_poly.type
_entity_poly.pdbx_seq_one_letter_code
_entity_poly.pdbx_strand_id
1 'polypeptide(L)'
;MAKIAGPHMSFSTHFTHAITRRPAASITAGLRAVDIGTPDLSLMLDHHAAYIATLRETGATVIELPALEAFPDSVFVEDTALCLPEGAVIMRPGAPSRLGEAAEMAPHLRALYGQIVDITGADSFIEGGDILVTEREILVGRSARTNAAGIAELTRLVAPWGRSVREVHTPPGVLHFKTDCSLLDTDTILSTTRLSASGCFDGYRVIAVAEGEEAAANTIRFNDVVLMPEGFPKTRDAILAAGFTVREIGNSECAKLDGGMSCLSLRFTPRA
;
A
#
# COMPACT_ATOMS: atom_id res chain seq x y z
N MET A 1 -23.39 -17.40 -30.24
CA MET A 1 -22.46 -16.23 -30.31
C MET A 1 -21.81 -16.08 -28.95
N ALA A 2 -20.57 -16.52 -28.79
CA ALA A 2 -19.82 -16.30 -27.56
C ALA A 2 -19.49 -14.81 -27.44
N LYS A 3 -19.91 -14.14 -26.34
CA LYS A 3 -19.43 -12.82 -26.00
C LYS A 3 -17.92 -12.91 -25.81
N ILE A 4 -17.15 -12.27 -26.69
CA ILE A 4 -15.74 -12.02 -26.46
C ILE A 4 -15.70 -11.11 -25.24
N ALA A 5 -15.33 -11.65 -24.07
CA ALA A 5 -15.05 -10.86 -22.90
C ALA A 5 -13.88 -9.93 -23.29
N GLY A 6 -14.12 -8.62 -23.22
CA GLY A 6 -13.04 -7.64 -23.38
C GLY A 6 -11.93 -7.91 -22.38
N PRO A 7 -10.73 -7.34 -22.57
CA PRO A 7 -9.62 -7.57 -21.67
C PRO A 7 -10.06 -7.24 -20.24
N HIS A 8 -10.03 -8.25 -19.36
CA HIS A 8 -10.32 -8.09 -17.94
C HIS A 8 -9.20 -7.21 -17.36
N MET A 9 -9.48 -5.93 -17.15
CA MET A 9 -8.52 -5.06 -16.48
C MET A 9 -8.36 -5.56 -15.04
N SER A 10 -7.13 -5.80 -14.64
CA SER A 10 -6.77 -6.25 -13.30
C SER A 10 -7.21 -5.23 -12.25
N PHE A 11 -8.02 -5.64 -11.26
CA PHE A 11 -8.42 -4.75 -10.18
C PHE A 11 -7.29 -4.50 -9.17
N SER A 12 -6.24 -5.32 -9.20
CA SER A 12 -5.11 -5.22 -8.26
C SER A 12 -3.97 -4.32 -8.76
N THR A 13 -3.99 -3.93 -10.05
CA THR A 13 -2.98 -3.07 -10.66
C THR A 13 -3.55 -1.93 -11.51
N HIS A 14 -4.84 -1.98 -11.87
CA HIS A 14 -5.50 -0.92 -12.66
C HIS A 14 -6.53 -0.20 -11.83
N PHE A 15 -6.32 1.10 -11.66
CA PHE A 15 -7.09 1.96 -10.79
C PHE A 15 -7.56 3.20 -11.50
N THR A 16 -8.82 3.60 -11.27
CA THR A 16 -9.37 4.86 -11.76
C THR A 16 -9.24 5.99 -10.76
N HIS A 17 -9.02 5.66 -9.48
CA HIS A 17 -8.95 6.61 -8.39
C HIS A 17 -7.77 6.34 -7.47
N ALA A 18 -7.26 7.42 -6.88
CA ALA A 18 -6.37 7.36 -5.73
C ALA A 18 -6.78 8.41 -4.70
N ILE A 19 -6.68 8.08 -3.41
CA ILE A 19 -6.73 9.06 -2.33
C ILE A 19 -5.33 9.19 -1.76
N THR A 20 -4.88 10.43 -1.61
CA THR A 20 -3.64 10.83 -0.94
C THR A 20 -3.96 11.84 0.14
N ARG A 21 -3.04 12.12 1.04
CA ARG A 21 -3.17 13.21 2.01
C ARG A 21 -1.89 14.05 2.02
N ARG A 22 -2.06 15.36 2.00
CA ARG A 22 -0.95 16.30 2.09
C ARG A 22 -0.16 16.08 3.38
N PRO A 23 1.18 16.01 3.35
CA PRO A 23 2.01 15.98 4.55
C PRO A 23 1.69 17.13 5.49
N ALA A 24 1.52 16.86 6.78
CA ALA A 24 1.29 17.84 7.83
C ALA A 24 2.63 18.40 8.35
N ALA A 25 2.63 19.59 8.96
CA ALA A 25 3.84 20.11 9.61
C ALA A 25 4.26 19.24 10.81
N SER A 26 3.31 18.59 11.46
CA SER A 26 3.54 17.64 12.54
C SER A 26 4.28 16.37 12.13
N ILE A 27 4.48 16.11 10.82
CA ILE A 27 5.17 14.91 10.29
C ILE A 27 6.56 14.68 10.92
N THR A 28 7.23 15.74 11.36
CA THR A 28 8.52 15.65 12.05
C THR A 28 8.47 14.83 13.35
N ALA A 29 7.28 14.68 13.95
CA ALA A 29 7.01 13.84 15.10
C ALA A 29 6.46 12.44 14.75
N GLY A 30 6.43 12.07 13.46
CA GLY A 30 5.97 10.77 12.98
C GLY A 30 6.78 9.60 13.55
N LEU A 31 6.14 8.45 13.57
CA LEU A 31 6.73 7.20 14.05
C LEU A 31 7.89 6.75 13.14
N ARG A 32 8.93 6.18 13.76
CA ARG A 32 10.07 5.58 13.05
C ARG A 32 10.71 4.50 13.89
N ALA A 33 11.16 3.42 13.26
CA ALA A 33 11.88 2.35 13.94
C ALA A 33 13.31 2.76 14.29
N VAL A 34 13.96 3.51 13.40
CA VAL A 34 15.33 4.03 13.56
C VAL A 34 15.34 5.51 13.23
N ASP A 35 15.91 6.32 14.11
CA ASP A 35 16.09 7.75 13.85
C ASP A 35 17.32 7.98 12.95
N ILE A 36 17.05 8.26 11.68
CA ILE A 36 18.06 8.64 10.67
C ILE A 36 17.98 10.11 10.27
N GLY A 37 17.30 10.91 11.10
CA GLY A 37 17.15 12.36 10.93
C GLY A 37 15.71 12.81 10.80
N THR A 38 15.49 14.08 11.06
CA THR A 38 14.17 14.71 10.94
C THR A 38 13.80 14.92 9.48
N PRO A 39 12.57 14.60 9.04
CA PRO A 39 12.11 14.93 7.70
C PRO A 39 12.16 16.43 7.42
N ASP A 40 12.61 16.78 6.22
CA ASP A 40 12.43 18.12 5.65
C ASP A 40 11.04 18.19 5.01
N LEU A 41 10.16 18.99 5.62
CA LEU A 41 8.78 19.12 5.15
C LEU A 41 8.71 19.70 3.72
N SER A 42 9.57 20.65 3.36
CA SER A 42 9.55 21.25 2.02
C SER A 42 9.89 20.22 0.97
N LEU A 43 10.97 19.46 1.17
CA LEU A 43 11.37 18.39 0.25
C LEU A 43 10.33 17.26 0.21
N MET A 44 9.72 16.92 1.36
CA MET A 44 8.65 15.93 1.41
C MET A 44 7.42 16.36 0.60
N LEU A 45 7.05 17.65 0.66
CA LEU A 45 5.96 18.19 -0.15
C LEU A 45 6.28 18.14 -1.65
N ASP A 46 7.52 18.38 -2.05
CA ASP A 46 7.95 18.27 -3.44
C ASP A 46 7.89 16.81 -3.93
N HIS A 47 8.38 15.86 -3.12
CA HIS A 47 8.26 14.42 -3.42
C HIS A 47 6.80 13.97 -3.54
N HIS A 48 5.95 14.42 -2.62
CA HIS A 48 4.52 14.10 -2.61
C HIS A 48 3.80 14.68 -3.83
N ALA A 49 4.15 15.91 -4.23
CA ALA A 49 3.62 16.53 -5.45
C ALA A 49 4.02 15.76 -6.71
N ALA A 50 5.28 15.32 -6.82
CA ALA A 50 5.76 14.49 -7.92
C ALA A 50 5.05 13.13 -7.98
N TYR A 51 4.83 12.50 -6.81
CA TYR A 51 4.05 11.27 -6.70
C TYR A 51 2.62 11.45 -7.24
N ILE A 52 1.89 12.49 -6.79
CA ILE A 52 0.54 12.81 -7.24
C ILE A 52 0.50 13.10 -8.74
N ALA A 53 1.46 13.88 -9.25
CA ALA A 53 1.56 14.20 -10.67
C ALA A 53 1.66 12.92 -11.51
N THR A 54 2.53 11.98 -11.10
CA THR A 54 2.70 10.70 -11.79
C THR A 54 1.41 9.87 -11.78
N LEU A 55 0.67 9.82 -10.65
CA LEU A 55 -0.63 9.15 -10.63
C LEU A 55 -1.63 9.78 -11.61
N ARG A 56 -1.69 11.11 -11.68
CA ARG A 56 -2.57 11.85 -12.60
C ARG A 56 -2.21 11.62 -14.08
N GLU A 57 -0.93 11.52 -14.40
CA GLU A 57 -0.44 11.23 -15.76
C GLU A 57 -0.97 9.89 -16.30
N THR A 58 -1.29 8.95 -15.44
CA THR A 58 -1.91 7.67 -15.85
C THR A 58 -3.41 7.77 -16.17
N GLY A 59 -4.01 8.96 -16.05
CA GLY A 59 -5.44 9.19 -16.27
C GLY A 59 -6.33 8.99 -15.04
N ALA A 60 -5.77 8.70 -13.87
CA ALA A 60 -6.54 8.50 -12.65
C ALA A 60 -7.01 9.82 -12.01
N THR A 61 -8.19 9.78 -11.39
CA THR A 61 -8.66 10.84 -10.51
C THR A 61 -7.94 10.74 -9.16
N VAL A 62 -7.13 11.74 -8.82
CA VAL A 62 -6.42 11.80 -7.53
C VAL A 62 -7.10 12.79 -6.61
N ILE A 63 -7.62 12.29 -5.49
CA ILE A 63 -8.24 13.06 -4.42
C ILE A 63 -7.15 13.33 -3.37
N GLU A 64 -6.70 14.56 -3.30
CA GLU A 64 -5.73 15.00 -2.29
C GLU A 64 -6.47 15.57 -1.08
N LEU A 65 -6.39 14.89 0.06
CA LEU A 65 -6.97 15.34 1.31
C LEU A 65 -6.07 16.40 1.98
N PRO A 66 -6.63 17.34 2.74
CA PRO A 66 -5.85 18.30 3.48
C PRO A 66 -4.95 17.64 4.52
N ALA A 67 -3.88 18.33 4.91
CA ALA A 67 -3.01 17.92 6.01
C ALA A 67 -3.82 17.77 7.31
N LEU A 68 -3.42 16.81 8.15
CA LEU A 68 -4.10 16.49 9.40
C LEU A 68 -3.09 16.59 10.55
N GLU A 69 -2.97 17.79 11.12
CA GLU A 69 -1.94 18.12 12.13
C GLU A 69 -2.05 17.30 13.43
N ALA A 70 -3.24 16.80 13.74
CA ALA A 70 -3.45 15.96 14.93
C ALA A 70 -2.81 14.57 14.80
N PHE A 71 -2.48 14.13 13.59
CA PHE A 71 -1.92 12.81 13.32
C PHE A 71 -0.67 12.94 12.43
N PRO A 72 0.53 12.93 13.02
CA PRO A 72 1.77 13.12 12.30
C PRO A 72 1.97 12.15 11.12
N ASP A 73 1.54 10.89 11.28
CA ASP A 73 1.70 9.84 10.28
C ASP A 73 0.59 9.81 9.22
N SER A 74 -0.35 10.75 9.24
CA SER A 74 -1.57 10.72 8.41
C SER A 74 -1.34 10.82 6.89
N VAL A 75 -0.14 11.20 6.45
CA VAL A 75 0.26 11.12 5.03
C VAL A 75 0.28 9.66 4.53
N PHE A 76 0.55 8.70 5.41
CA PHE A 76 0.56 7.28 5.12
C PHE A 76 -0.85 6.69 5.16
N VAL A 77 -1.68 7.13 4.22
CA VAL A 77 -3.12 6.82 4.19
C VAL A 77 -3.43 5.34 3.99
N GLU A 78 -2.48 4.56 3.47
CA GLU A 78 -2.67 3.14 3.16
C GLU A 78 -3.12 2.34 4.36
N ASP A 79 -2.64 2.67 5.57
CA ASP A 79 -2.94 1.91 6.79
C ASP A 79 -4.36 2.10 7.31
N THR A 80 -5.10 3.04 6.75
CA THR A 80 -6.44 3.42 7.22
C THR A 80 -7.57 2.59 6.61
N ALA A 81 -7.36 1.98 5.43
CA ALA A 81 -8.42 1.25 4.73
C ALA A 81 -7.90 0.25 3.70
N LEU A 82 -8.70 -0.78 3.42
CA LEU A 82 -8.58 -1.65 2.25
C LEU A 82 -9.70 -1.32 1.26
N CYS A 83 -9.32 -0.98 0.03
CA CYS A 83 -10.24 -0.66 -1.05
C CYS A 83 -10.27 -1.81 -2.06
N LEU A 84 -11.43 -2.42 -2.24
CA LEU A 84 -11.70 -3.51 -3.19
C LEU A 84 -12.82 -3.09 -4.17
N PRO A 85 -12.97 -3.75 -5.32
CA PRO A 85 -14.06 -3.43 -6.24
C PRO A 85 -15.46 -3.57 -5.60
N GLU A 86 -15.62 -4.45 -4.62
CA GLU A 86 -16.89 -4.74 -3.97
C GLU A 86 -17.24 -3.72 -2.89
N GLY A 87 -16.25 -3.13 -2.25
CA GLY A 87 -16.44 -2.23 -1.12
C GLY A 87 -15.13 -1.85 -0.45
N ALA A 88 -15.19 -1.07 0.62
CA ALA A 88 -14.03 -0.72 1.41
C ALA A 88 -14.16 -1.25 2.85
N VAL A 89 -13.03 -1.63 3.43
CA VAL A 89 -12.90 -2.00 4.85
C VAL A 89 -12.11 -0.90 5.55
N ILE A 90 -12.71 -0.26 6.56
CA ILE A 90 -12.01 0.67 7.43
C ILE A 90 -11.17 -0.13 8.41
N MET A 91 -9.87 0.14 8.43
CA MET A 91 -8.91 -0.59 9.25
C MET A 91 -8.88 -0.06 10.69
N ARG A 92 -8.23 -0.82 11.54
CA ARG A 92 -7.92 -0.43 12.92
C ARG A 92 -6.40 -0.52 13.11
N PRO A 93 -5.68 0.58 12.92
CA PRO A 93 -4.23 0.61 13.06
C PRO A 93 -3.74 0.10 14.42
N GLY A 94 -2.61 -0.62 14.42
CA GLY A 94 -2.01 -1.18 15.63
C GLY A 94 -1.24 -0.15 16.46
N ALA A 95 -0.83 0.97 15.86
CA ALA A 95 -0.16 2.05 16.57
C ALA A 95 -1.19 2.95 17.29
N PRO A 96 -1.11 3.14 18.63
CA PRO A 96 -2.09 3.93 19.36
C PRO A 96 -2.26 5.37 18.86
N SER A 97 -1.16 6.02 18.43
CA SER A 97 -1.18 7.38 17.88
C SER A 97 -1.91 7.50 16.56
N ARG A 98 -2.10 6.37 15.83
CA ARG A 98 -2.73 6.32 14.52
C ARG A 98 -4.18 5.84 14.52
N LEU A 99 -4.70 5.39 15.67
CA LEU A 99 -6.05 4.81 15.78
C LEU A 99 -7.16 5.73 15.23
N GLY A 100 -7.03 7.05 15.38
CA GLY A 100 -8.00 8.02 14.89
C GLY A 100 -7.94 8.28 13.38
N GLU A 101 -6.84 7.96 12.71
CA GLU A 101 -6.65 8.25 11.30
C GLU A 101 -7.70 7.56 10.40
N ALA A 102 -8.09 6.33 10.77
CA ALA A 102 -9.10 5.56 10.02
C ALA A 102 -10.49 6.22 10.09
N ALA A 103 -10.84 6.81 11.24
CA ALA A 103 -12.09 7.55 11.39
C ALA A 103 -12.12 8.82 10.51
N GLU A 104 -10.97 9.48 10.33
CA GLU A 104 -10.81 10.65 9.45
C GLU A 104 -10.87 10.25 7.95
N MET A 105 -10.53 9.01 7.61
CA MET A 105 -10.62 8.49 6.24
C MET A 105 -12.03 8.04 5.87
N ALA A 106 -12.77 7.47 6.80
CA ALA A 106 -14.05 6.82 6.56
C ALA A 106 -15.10 7.70 5.82
N PRO A 107 -15.30 8.99 6.12
CA PRO A 107 -16.26 9.84 5.39
C PRO A 107 -15.94 9.97 3.90
N HIS A 108 -14.65 10.04 3.55
CA HIS A 108 -14.21 10.16 2.16
C HIS A 108 -14.49 8.88 1.36
N LEU A 109 -14.29 7.72 1.96
CA LEU A 109 -14.62 6.45 1.32
C LEU A 109 -16.13 6.21 1.24
N ARG A 110 -16.91 6.63 2.26
CA ARG A 110 -18.39 6.55 2.20
C ARG A 110 -19.01 7.38 1.08
N ALA A 111 -18.33 8.41 0.62
CA ALA A 111 -18.76 9.19 -0.55
C ALA A 111 -18.51 8.48 -1.89
N LEU A 112 -17.66 7.45 -1.92
CA LEU A 112 -17.19 6.77 -3.13
C LEU A 112 -17.67 5.32 -3.24
N TYR A 113 -18.02 4.69 -2.11
CA TYR A 113 -18.41 3.30 -2.04
C TYR A 113 -19.82 3.13 -1.48
N GLY A 114 -20.63 2.33 -2.15
CA GLY A 114 -21.95 1.94 -1.64
C GLY A 114 -21.89 0.91 -0.50
N GLN A 115 -20.76 0.21 -0.35
CA GLN A 115 -20.57 -0.78 0.71
C GLN A 115 -19.28 -0.51 1.47
N ILE A 116 -19.42 -0.28 2.78
CA ILE A 116 -18.30 -0.10 3.69
C ILE A 116 -18.56 -0.89 4.96
N VAL A 117 -17.51 -1.57 5.41
CA VAL A 117 -17.48 -2.30 6.68
C VAL A 117 -16.27 -1.86 7.50
N ASP A 118 -16.33 -2.03 8.79
CA ASP A 118 -15.29 -1.56 9.72
C ASP A 118 -14.73 -2.74 10.52
N ILE A 119 -13.42 -2.71 10.81
CA ILE A 119 -12.79 -3.55 11.83
C ILE A 119 -13.18 -2.95 13.18
N THR A 120 -13.95 -3.67 13.99
CA THR A 120 -14.57 -3.17 15.22
C THR A 120 -14.11 -3.88 16.49
N GLY A 121 -13.49 -5.05 16.36
CA GLY A 121 -12.99 -5.81 17.50
C GLY A 121 -11.98 -4.99 18.32
N ALA A 122 -12.18 -4.92 19.64
CA ALA A 122 -11.33 -4.11 20.52
C ALA A 122 -9.85 -4.52 20.45
N ASP A 123 -9.61 -5.83 20.26
CA ASP A 123 -8.27 -6.40 20.16
C ASP A 123 -7.87 -6.74 18.70
N SER A 124 -8.68 -6.33 17.71
CA SER A 124 -8.42 -6.55 16.29
C SER A 124 -7.60 -5.40 15.74
N PHE A 125 -6.33 -5.62 15.46
CA PHE A 125 -5.44 -4.63 14.85
C PHE A 125 -4.98 -5.10 13.48
N ILE A 126 -5.10 -4.24 12.47
CA ILE A 126 -4.68 -4.51 11.11
C ILE A 126 -4.41 -3.19 10.38
N GLU A 127 -3.28 -3.12 9.70
CA GLU A 127 -2.84 -1.98 8.90
C GLU A 127 -2.74 -2.36 7.43
N GLY A 128 -3.09 -1.43 6.53
CA GLY A 128 -3.05 -1.67 5.09
C GLY A 128 -1.66 -1.98 4.56
N GLY A 129 -0.60 -1.51 5.23
CA GLY A 129 0.79 -1.85 4.92
C GLY A 129 1.12 -3.35 5.01
N ASP A 130 0.32 -4.11 5.76
CA ASP A 130 0.44 -5.57 5.85
C ASP A 130 -0.42 -6.33 4.82
N ILE A 131 -1.19 -5.64 3.99
CA ILE A 131 -2.13 -6.26 3.07
C ILE A 131 -1.65 -6.12 1.62
N LEU A 132 -1.37 -7.24 0.97
CA LEU A 132 -1.10 -7.31 -0.46
C LEU A 132 -2.29 -7.97 -1.18
N VAL A 133 -2.98 -7.18 -2.00
CA VAL A 133 -4.12 -7.66 -2.80
C VAL A 133 -3.63 -8.17 -4.14
N THR A 134 -4.00 -9.40 -4.48
CA THR A 134 -3.76 -10.00 -5.79
C THR A 134 -5.06 -10.40 -6.46
N GLU A 135 -5.01 -10.83 -7.72
CA GLU A 135 -6.20 -11.37 -8.39
C GLU A 135 -6.72 -12.67 -7.77
N ARG A 136 -5.86 -13.42 -7.06
CA ARG A 136 -6.16 -14.74 -6.54
C ARG A 136 -6.61 -14.71 -5.08
N GLU A 137 -5.98 -13.86 -4.26
CA GLU A 137 -6.14 -13.86 -2.81
C GLU A 137 -5.67 -12.53 -2.22
N ILE A 138 -6.00 -12.32 -0.98
CA ILE A 138 -5.47 -11.23 -0.14
C ILE A 138 -4.43 -11.83 0.80
N LEU A 139 -3.16 -11.50 0.61
CA LEU A 139 -2.08 -11.87 1.50
C LEU A 139 -2.00 -10.86 2.65
N VAL A 140 -1.98 -11.34 3.88
CA VAL A 140 -1.88 -10.45 5.05
C VAL A 140 -0.71 -10.89 5.92
N GLY A 141 0.27 -10.00 6.04
CA GLY A 141 1.43 -10.19 6.88
C GLY A 141 1.08 -10.02 8.36
N ARG A 142 1.37 -11.05 9.16
CA ARG A 142 1.35 -10.91 10.61
C ARG A 142 2.61 -10.17 11.06
N SER A 143 2.42 -9.01 11.69
CA SER A 143 3.50 -8.12 12.09
C SER A 143 3.29 -7.60 13.53
N ALA A 144 4.11 -6.64 13.95
CA ALA A 144 3.88 -5.92 15.21
C ALA A 144 2.64 -4.99 15.14
N ARG A 145 2.15 -4.67 13.94
CA ARG A 145 1.02 -3.77 13.68
C ARG A 145 -0.28 -4.51 13.34
N THR A 146 -0.15 -5.76 12.88
CA THR A 146 -1.29 -6.59 12.46
C THR A 146 -1.26 -7.90 13.22
N ASN A 147 -2.34 -8.20 13.95
CA ASN A 147 -2.47 -9.39 14.76
C ASN A 147 -3.46 -10.41 14.19
N ALA A 148 -3.46 -11.63 14.76
CA ALA A 148 -4.33 -12.72 14.31
C ALA A 148 -5.84 -12.37 14.41
N ALA A 149 -6.25 -11.58 15.42
CA ALA A 149 -7.64 -11.17 15.58
C ALA A 149 -8.07 -10.23 14.44
N GLY A 150 -7.22 -9.26 14.06
CA GLY A 150 -7.48 -8.37 12.93
C GLY A 150 -7.57 -9.14 11.60
N ILE A 151 -6.67 -10.10 11.37
CA ILE A 151 -6.69 -10.96 10.17
C ILE A 151 -7.97 -11.79 10.11
N ALA A 152 -8.37 -12.41 11.22
CA ALA A 152 -9.60 -13.21 11.31
C ALA A 152 -10.85 -12.35 11.07
N GLU A 153 -10.88 -11.13 11.60
CA GLU A 153 -12.00 -10.21 11.38
C GLU A 153 -12.05 -9.76 9.91
N LEU A 154 -10.92 -9.37 9.30
CA LEU A 154 -10.87 -9.06 7.88
C LEU A 154 -11.37 -10.22 7.03
N THR A 155 -10.91 -11.45 7.32
CA THR A 155 -11.33 -12.67 6.60
C THR A 155 -12.86 -12.82 6.60
N ARG A 156 -13.48 -12.63 7.76
CA ARG A 156 -14.95 -12.70 7.91
C ARG A 156 -15.66 -11.60 7.12
N LEU A 157 -15.10 -10.37 7.12
CA LEU A 157 -15.71 -9.22 6.47
C LEU A 157 -15.66 -9.30 4.95
N VAL A 158 -14.58 -9.84 4.36
CA VAL A 158 -14.42 -9.91 2.90
C VAL A 158 -14.93 -11.22 2.29
N ALA A 159 -15.22 -12.24 3.10
CA ALA A 159 -15.76 -13.53 2.63
C ALA A 159 -17.07 -13.39 1.83
N PRO A 160 -18.06 -12.55 2.23
CA PRO A 160 -19.27 -12.30 1.43
C PRO A 160 -18.99 -11.68 0.06
N TRP A 161 -17.82 -11.05 -0.13
CA TRP A 161 -17.36 -10.49 -1.40
C TRP A 161 -16.66 -11.54 -2.28
N GLY A 162 -16.57 -12.79 -1.82
CA GLY A 162 -15.89 -13.87 -2.53
C GLY A 162 -14.37 -13.77 -2.46
N ARG A 163 -13.83 -13.01 -1.50
CA ARG A 163 -12.39 -12.84 -1.31
C ARG A 163 -11.85 -13.81 -0.27
N SER A 164 -10.72 -14.44 -0.60
CA SER A 164 -9.98 -15.29 0.33
C SER A 164 -8.81 -14.51 0.94
N VAL A 165 -8.55 -14.74 2.22
CA VAL A 165 -7.42 -14.16 2.95
C VAL A 165 -6.48 -15.29 3.33
N ARG A 166 -5.18 -15.08 3.11
CA ARG A 166 -4.12 -15.97 3.56
C ARG A 166 -3.15 -15.21 4.46
N GLU A 167 -3.03 -15.67 5.70
CA GLU A 167 -2.03 -15.16 6.63
C GLU A 167 -0.64 -15.58 6.20
N VAL A 168 0.30 -14.66 6.24
CA VAL A 168 1.73 -14.88 6.04
C VAL A 168 2.51 -14.24 7.19
N HIS A 169 3.74 -14.69 7.43
CA HIS A 169 4.55 -14.13 8.51
C HIS A 169 5.53 -13.11 7.94
N THR A 170 5.45 -11.88 8.44
CA THR A 170 6.44 -10.84 8.16
C THR A 170 7.75 -11.20 8.86
N PRO A 171 8.91 -11.12 8.18
CA PRO A 171 10.19 -11.42 8.80
C PRO A 171 10.45 -10.53 10.01
N PRO A 172 11.16 -11.06 11.06
CA PRO A 172 11.54 -10.25 12.22
C PRO A 172 12.29 -8.98 11.82
N GLY A 173 11.94 -7.85 12.46
CA GLY A 173 12.57 -6.55 12.19
C GLY A 173 12.04 -5.81 10.97
N VAL A 174 11.07 -6.37 10.25
CA VAL A 174 10.35 -5.71 9.17
C VAL A 174 9.04 -5.13 9.70
N LEU A 175 8.81 -3.84 9.45
CA LEU A 175 7.65 -3.12 10.00
C LEU A 175 6.32 -3.67 9.47
N HIS A 176 6.19 -3.73 8.14
CA HIS A 176 5.00 -4.22 7.44
C HIS A 176 5.37 -5.23 6.35
N PHE A 177 4.43 -6.07 5.98
CA PHE A 177 4.60 -7.03 4.88
C PHE A 177 5.03 -6.35 3.56
N LYS A 178 4.40 -5.23 3.20
CA LYS A 178 4.74 -4.47 1.99
C LYS A 178 6.01 -3.61 2.10
N THR A 179 6.68 -3.59 3.23
CA THR A 179 8.06 -3.10 3.30
C THR A 179 8.98 -3.96 2.42
N ASP A 180 8.69 -5.24 2.32
CA ASP A 180 9.53 -6.25 1.65
C ASP A 180 8.96 -6.78 0.33
N CYS A 181 7.79 -6.30 -0.12
CA CYS A 181 7.20 -6.75 -1.38
C CYS A 181 6.21 -5.78 -2.00
N SER A 182 5.98 -5.95 -3.29
CA SER A 182 4.91 -5.30 -4.03
C SER A 182 4.43 -6.16 -5.19
N LEU A 183 3.15 -5.97 -5.60
CA LEU A 183 2.59 -6.61 -6.79
C LEU A 183 2.94 -5.77 -8.02
N LEU A 184 3.55 -6.40 -9.03
CA LEU A 184 3.88 -5.75 -10.30
C LEU A 184 2.92 -6.13 -11.42
N ASP A 185 2.31 -7.32 -11.35
CA ASP A 185 1.31 -7.80 -12.30
C ASP A 185 0.41 -8.83 -11.60
N THR A 186 -0.56 -9.37 -12.31
CA THR A 186 -1.54 -10.36 -11.79
C THR A 186 -0.90 -11.57 -11.11
N ASP A 187 0.32 -11.93 -11.53
CA ASP A 187 1.08 -13.09 -11.04
C ASP A 187 2.54 -12.78 -10.69
N THR A 188 2.97 -11.53 -10.79
CA THR A 188 4.37 -11.13 -10.62
C THR A 188 4.55 -10.23 -9.42
N ILE A 189 5.43 -10.62 -8.50
CA ILE A 189 5.74 -9.94 -7.25
C ILE A 189 7.21 -9.51 -7.25
N LEU A 190 7.49 -8.26 -6.88
CA LEU A 190 8.81 -7.81 -6.48
C LEU A 190 8.96 -8.13 -4.99
N SER A 191 10.05 -8.78 -4.60
CA SER A 191 10.26 -9.16 -3.20
C SER A 191 11.73 -9.17 -2.80
N THR A 192 12.00 -8.84 -1.54
CA THR A 192 13.30 -9.08 -0.94
C THR A 192 13.56 -10.59 -0.83
N THR A 193 14.84 -10.98 -0.85
CA THR A 193 15.23 -12.40 -0.69
C THR A 193 14.79 -12.97 0.65
N ARG A 194 14.88 -12.17 1.74
CA ARG A 194 14.47 -12.62 3.09
C ARG A 194 12.99 -12.97 3.18
N LEU A 195 12.12 -12.22 2.47
CA LEU A 195 10.69 -12.51 2.48
C LEU A 195 10.35 -13.68 1.55
N SER A 196 10.86 -13.69 0.32
CA SER A 196 10.57 -14.76 -0.65
C SER A 196 11.10 -16.12 -0.21
N ALA A 197 12.18 -16.18 0.60
CA ALA A 197 12.70 -17.41 1.17
C ALA A 197 11.71 -18.12 2.12
N SER A 198 10.68 -17.43 2.61
CA SER A 198 9.62 -18.05 3.41
C SER A 198 8.66 -18.95 2.62
N GLY A 199 8.71 -18.91 1.27
CA GLY A 199 7.76 -19.62 0.40
C GLY A 199 6.38 -18.96 0.33
N CYS A 200 6.20 -17.78 0.90
CA CYS A 200 4.87 -17.12 0.93
C CYS A 200 4.35 -16.73 -0.46
N PHE A 201 5.21 -16.72 -1.47
CA PHE A 201 4.88 -16.41 -2.86
C PHE A 201 4.88 -17.62 -3.79
N ASP A 202 4.74 -18.84 -3.25
CA ASP A 202 4.63 -20.04 -4.08
C ASP A 202 3.48 -19.92 -5.08
N GLY A 203 3.79 -20.18 -6.35
CA GLY A 203 2.84 -20.02 -7.47
C GLY A 203 2.78 -18.61 -8.06
N TYR A 204 3.58 -17.67 -7.58
CA TYR A 204 3.83 -16.37 -8.20
C TYR A 204 5.21 -16.34 -8.87
N ARG A 205 5.34 -15.55 -9.92
CA ARG A 205 6.65 -15.15 -10.44
C ARG A 205 7.25 -14.11 -9.50
N VAL A 206 8.45 -14.35 -9.00
CA VAL A 206 9.15 -13.41 -8.13
C VAL A 206 10.30 -12.74 -8.88
N ILE A 207 10.34 -11.42 -8.85
CA ILE A 207 11.50 -10.61 -9.20
C ILE A 207 12.20 -10.26 -7.89
N ALA A 208 13.45 -10.67 -7.74
CA ALA A 208 14.22 -10.39 -6.54
C ALA A 208 14.70 -8.92 -6.53
N VAL A 209 14.50 -8.26 -5.40
CA VAL A 209 15.16 -6.99 -5.10
C VAL A 209 16.67 -7.23 -4.98
N ALA A 210 17.48 -6.35 -5.55
CA ALA A 210 18.92 -6.47 -5.48
C ALA A 210 19.41 -6.28 -4.02
N GLU A 211 20.44 -7.06 -3.66
CA GLU A 211 21.08 -6.93 -2.34
C GLU A 211 21.58 -5.51 -2.09
N GLY A 212 21.25 -4.97 -0.91
CA GLY A 212 21.53 -3.58 -0.51
C GLY A 212 20.54 -2.55 -1.05
N GLU A 213 19.49 -2.99 -1.78
CA GLU A 213 18.44 -2.13 -2.31
C GLU A 213 17.06 -2.50 -1.76
N GLU A 214 16.98 -3.11 -0.56
CA GLU A 214 15.76 -3.70 0.00
C GLU A 214 14.58 -2.70 0.08
N ALA A 215 14.87 -1.42 0.30
CA ALA A 215 13.84 -0.37 0.34
C ALA A 215 13.10 -0.19 -1.01
N ALA A 216 13.68 -0.64 -2.12
CA ALA A 216 13.03 -0.66 -3.43
C ALA A 216 11.86 -1.66 -3.50
N ALA A 217 11.75 -2.60 -2.56
CA ALA A 217 10.63 -3.55 -2.53
C ALA A 217 9.27 -2.85 -2.36
N ASN A 218 9.25 -1.72 -1.65
CA ASN A 218 8.04 -0.93 -1.47
C ASN A 218 7.81 0.01 -2.67
N THR A 219 7.46 -0.57 -3.79
CA THR A 219 6.98 0.11 -5.01
C THR A 219 5.47 0.01 -5.10
N ILE A 220 4.88 0.61 -6.13
CA ILE A 220 3.51 0.33 -6.56
C ILE A 220 3.45 0.17 -8.07
N ARG A 221 2.70 -0.83 -8.55
CA ARG A 221 2.18 -0.82 -9.91
C ARG A 221 0.90 0.01 -9.90
N PHE A 222 0.87 1.05 -10.72
CA PHE A 222 -0.32 1.86 -10.92
C PHE A 222 -0.57 2.00 -12.41
N ASN A 223 -1.60 1.32 -12.91
CA ASN A 223 -1.91 1.22 -14.33
C ASN A 223 -0.68 0.71 -15.12
N ASP A 224 -0.14 1.52 -16.05
CA ASP A 224 0.93 1.10 -16.94
C ASP A 224 2.34 1.39 -16.39
N VAL A 225 2.46 1.93 -15.18
CA VAL A 225 3.74 2.35 -14.62
C VAL A 225 3.99 1.75 -13.24
N VAL A 226 5.25 1.41 -12.98
CA VAL A 226 5.75 1.07 -11.65
C VAL A 226 6.39 2.33 -11.07
N LEU A 227 5.80 2.87 -9.99
CA LEU A 227 6.39 3.94 -9.21
C LEU A 227 7.30 3.31 -8.16
N MET A 228 8.57 3.67 -8.16
CA MET A 228 9.54 3.18 -7.19
C MET A 228 10.32 4.34 -6.57
N PRO A 229 10.86 4.18 -5.36
CA PRO A 229 11.75 5.17 -4.80
C PRO A 229 13.02 5.26 -5.65
N GLU A 230 13.55 6.48 -5.81
CA GLU A 230 14.81 6.72 -6.50
C GLU A 230 16.01 6.21 -5.69
N GLY A 231 17.13 5.94 -6.39
CA GLY A 231 18.39 5.54 -5.76
C GLY A 231 18.66 4.03 -5.77
N PHE A 232 17.84 3.22 -6.45
CA PHE A 232 17.95 1.76 -6.48
C PHE A 232 18.12 1.22 -7.92
N PRO A 233 19.25 1.53 -8.58
CA PRO A 233 19.40 1.29 -10.02
C PRO A 233 19.39 -0.19 -10.43
N LYS A 234 19.90 -1.10 -9.61
CA LYS A 234 19.93 -2.53 -9.94
C LYS A 234 18.52 -3.13 -9.94
N THR A 235 17.72 -2.77 -8.94
CA THR A 235 16.32 -3.22 -8.83
C THR A 235 15.49 -2.59 -9.94
N ARG A 236 15.67 -1.29 -10.23
CA ARG A 236 15.06 -0.63 -11.39
C ARG A 236 15.34 -1.38 -12.68
N ASP A 237 16.61 -1.70 -12.94
CA ASP A 237 17.01 -2.38 -14.18
C ASP A 237 16.42 -3.80 -14.27
N ALA A 238 16.26 -4.50 -13.15
CA ALA A 238 15.58 -5.79 -13.11
C ALA A 238 14.08 -5.66 -13.45
N ILE A 239 13.41 -4.62 -12.95
CA ILE A 239 12.00 -4.34 -13.27
C ILE A 239 11.84 -3.97 -14.76
N LEU A 240 12.73 -3.12 -15.29
CA LEU A 240 12.76 -2.76 -16.72
C LEU A 240 13.02 -3.98 -17.61
N ALA A 241 13.98 -4.85 -17.25
CA ALA A 241 14.29 -6.08 -17.98
C ALA A 241 13.12 -7.07 -17.97
N ALA A 242 12.26 -7.02 -16.97
CA ALA A 242 11.02 -7.80 -16.91
C ALA A 242 9.88 -7.22 -17.78
N GLY A 243 10.10 -6.08 -18.45
CA GLY A 243 9.16 -5.46 -19.39
C GLY A 243 8.25 -4.39 -18.79
N PHE A 244 8.49 -3.96 -17.55
CA PHE A 244 7.69 -2.90 -16.92
C PHE A 244 8.25 -1.52 -17.23
N THR A 245 7.37 -0.52 -17.31
CA THR A 245 7.75 0.88 -17.33
C THR A 245 7.96 1.39 -15.91
N VAL A 246 9.06 2.07 -15.63
CA VAL A 246 9.41 2.54 -14.29
C VAL A 246 9.42 4.08 -14.24
N ARG A 247 8.92 4.63 -13.14
CA ARG A 247 9.07 6.02 -12.72
C ARG A 247 9.71 6.04 -11.33
N GLU A 248 10.87 6.66 -11.24
CA GLU A 248 11.54 6.90 -9.96
C GLU A 248 11.01 8.18 -9.34
N ILE A 249 10.68 8.14 -8.05
CA ILE A 249 10.11 9.23 -7.27
C ILE A 249 10.99 9.45 -6.04
N GLY A 250 11.29 10.70 -5.72
CA GLY A 250 11.96 11.05 -4.48
C GLY A 250 11.20 10.54 -3.26
N ASN A 251 11.89 9.87 -2.34
CA ASN A 251 11.28 9.26 -1.15
C ASN A 251 12.12 9.44 0.12
N SER A 252 13.22 10.19 0.05
CA SER A 252 14.16 10.30 1.16
C SER A 252 13.51 10.73 2.48
N GLU A 253 12.52 11.61 2.41
CA GLU A 253 11.87 12.16 3.60
C GLU A 253 10.83 11.20 4.20
N CYS A 254 10.07 10.49 3.36
CA CYS A 254 9.19 9.41 3.82
C CYS A 254 10.00 8.25 4.42
N ALA A 255 11.15 7.90 3.82
CA ALA A 255 12.02 6.83 4.30
C ALA A 255 12.55 7.07 5.71
N LYS A 256 12.70 8.33 6.16
CA LYS A 256 13.05 8.68 7.54
C LYS A 256 11.97 8.27 8.56
N LEU A 257 10.76 7.96 8.08
CA LEU A 257 9.61 7.53 8.85
C LEU A 257 9.15 6.12 8.43
N ASP A 258 10.06 5.31 7.92
CA ASP A 258 9.79 3.96 7.41
C ASP A 258 8.76 3.90 6.26
N GLY A 259 8.44 5.04 5.63
CA GLY A 259 7.44 5.14 4.57
C GLY A 259 7.99 4.82 3.18
N GLY A 260 7.19 4.12 2.38
CA GLY A 260 7.48 3.79 0.97
C GLY A 260 6.37 4.26 0.02
N MET A 261 6.47 3.88 -1.25
CA MET A 261 5.52 4.31 -2.28
C MET A 261 4.09 3.86 -2.00
N SER A 262 3.90 2.65 -1.48
CA SER A 262 2.57 2.11 -1.22
C SER A 262 1.84 2.89 -0.12
N CYS A 263 2.56 3.39 0.87
CA CYS A 263 2.00 4.07 2.04
C CYS A 263 1.24 5.37 1.70
N LEU A 264 1.62 6.02 0.58
CA LEU A 264 1.18 7.37 0.22
C LEU A 264 -0.21 7.44 -0.42
N SER A 265 -0.83 6.31 -0.77
CA SER A 265 -2.14 6.32 -1.42
C SER A 265 -3.01 5.11 -1.11
N LEU A 266 -4.32 5.33 -1.05
CA LEU A 266 -5.33 4.31 -1.31
C LEU A 266 -5.61 4.30 -2.82
N ARG A 267 -5.60 3.13 -3.45
CA ARG A 267 -5.70 2.95 -4.90
C ARG A 267 -6.87 2.02 -5.21
N PHE A 268 -7.79 2.43 -6.08
CA PHE A 268 -9.01 1.66 -6.30
C PHE A 268 -9.77 2.05 -7.58
N THR A 269 -10.69 1.19 -7.94
CA THR A 269 -11.74 1.47 -8.92
C THR A 269 -13.07 1.15 -8.27
N PRO A 270 -13.83 2.16 -7.78
CA PRO A 270 -15.12 1.91 -7.14
C PRO A 270 -16.08 1.34 -8.18
N ARG A 271 -16.90 0.36 -7.78
CA ARG A 271 -18.05 -0.03 -8.61
C ARG A 271 -19.13 1.03 -8.47
N ALA A 272 -19.64 1.48 -9.62
CA ALA A 272 -20.79 2.36 -9.71
C ALA A 272 -22.04 1.67 -9.14
#